data_785c6b9c5109300bad7346e67755f675
#
_entry.id   785c6b9c5109300bad7346e67755f675
#
_cell.length_a   1.000
_cell.length_b   1.000
_cell.length_c   1.000
_cell.angle_alpha   90.00
_cell.angle_beta   90.00
_cell.angle_gamma   90.00
#
_symmetry.space_group_name_H-M   'P 1'
#
loop_
_entity.id
_entity.type
_entity.pdbx_description
1 polymer ?
#
loop_
_entity_poly.entity_id
_entity_poly.type
_entity_poly.pdbx_seq_one_letter_code
_entity_poly.pdbx_strand_id
1 'polypeptide(L)'
;CKSAETPTEERIAEETPTKEKIAEETPTGETPTEEMEAGDANHKVQSSKFNVQSKVAGQTIVMLKNTHQAHVMIGTQAYDVNDDRRMPLYLLNNMLGGPGMNAKLNLALREHNGLVYTVESTMVAYGDTGTWSIYFGCDEHDVKRCLRLVRKELDKFMQKPLSDAQLKAAKKQIKGQIGVACDNRENFALDFGKSFLHYGWEKNVDRLYEQVDEITAAQIQAVAQELFDKNRLTTLIFK
;
A
#
# COMPACT_ATOMS: atom_id res chain seq x y z
N CYS A 1 -64.99 1.43 24.26
CA CYS A 1 -64.85 0.83 25.59
C CYS A 1 -63.45 0.37 25.83
N LYS A 2 -62.85 0.83 26.97
CA LYS A 2 -61.54 0.43 27.56
C LYS A 2 -60.31 1.07 26.87
N SER A 3 -59.89 2.26 27.31
CA SER A 3 -58.86 2.62 28.29
C SER A 3 -57.57 1.84 28.14
N ALA A 4 -56.56 2.48 27.50
CA ALA A 4 -55.18 2.09 27.48
C ALA A 4 -54.35 2.99 28.45
N GLU A 5 -53.74 2.37 29.39
CA GLU A 5 -52.85 2.95 30.37
C GLU A 5 -51.48 3.25 29.75
N THR A 6 -50.95 4.41 30.01
CA THR A 6 -49.57 4.87 29.70
C THR A 6 -48.62 4.35 30.77
N PRO A 7 -47.42 3.84 30.38
CA PRO A 7 -46.38 3.62 31.36
C PRO A 7 -45.47 4.88 31.52
N THR A 8 -45.16 5.08 32.73
CA THR A 8 -44.41 6.12 33.42
C THR A 8 -43.00 6.32 32.92
N GLU A 9 -42.60 7.58 32.74
CA GLU A 9 -41.19 8.03 32.55
C GLU A 9 -40.34 7.71 33.78
N GLU A 10 -39.34 6.86 33.63
CA GLU A 10 -38.23 6.78 34.59
C GLU A 10 -37.14 7.79 34.23
N ARG A 11 -36.98 8.78 35.11
CA ARG A 11 -35.84 9.73 35.13
C ARG A 11 -34.59 8.98 35.51
N ILE A 12 -33.63 8.90 34.60
CA ILE A 12 -32.23 8.55 34.91
C ILE A 12 -31.50 9.82 35.27
N ALA A 13 -30.94 9.84 36.50
CA ALA A 13 -30.18 10.94 37.05
C ALA A 13 -28.82 11.09 36.33
N GLU A 14 -28.51 12.31 35.92
CA GLU A 14 -27.17 12.73 35.47
C GLU A 14 -26.20 12.73 36.68
N GLU A 15 -25.23 11.83 36.63
CA GLU A 15 -24.05 11.95 37.49
C GLU A 15 -22.93 12.70 36.72
N THR A 16 -22.68 13.91 37.20
CA THR A 16 -21.55 14.76 36.81
C THR A 16 -20.25 14.22 37.41
N PRO A 17 -19.18 13.96 36.63
CA PRO A 17 -17.90 13.63 37.24
C PRO A 17 -17.20 14.89 37.76
N THR A 18 -16.80 14.79 39.00
CA THR A 18 -16.05 15.75 39.81
C THR A 18 -14.68 16.06 39.18
N LYS A 19 -14.39 17.34 39.02
CA LYS A 19 -13.07 17.84 38.63
C LYS A 19 -12.04 17.55 39.73
N GLU A 20 -11.15 16.62 39.54
CA GLU A 20 -9.91 16.52 40.33
C GLU A 20 -8.89 17.54 39.78
N LYS A 21 -8.45 18.39 40.72
CA LYS A 21 -7.34 19.32 40.53
C LYS A 21 -6.04 18.56 40.48
N ILE A 22 -5.37 18.57 39.32
CA ILE A 22 -3.97 18.15 39.24
C ILE A 22 -3.13 19.38 39.61
N ALA A 23 -2.40 19.27 40.69
CA ALA A 23 -1.44 20.25 41.17
C ALA A 23 -0.21 20.28 40.26
N GLU A 24 0.20 21.46 39.80
CA GLU A 24 1.49 21.75 39.21
C GLU A 24 2.58 21.57 40.26
N GLU A 25 3.41 20.55 40.13
CA GLU A 25 4.73 20.50 40.75
C GLU A 25 5.81 20.64 39.65
N THR A 26 6.42 21.79 39.63
CA THR A 26 7.68 22.07 38.93
C THR A 26 8.85 21.57 39.80
N PRO A 27 9.68 20.64 39.30
CA PRO A 27 10.95 20.37 39.93
C PRO A 27 12.02 21.30 39.33
N THR A 28 12.47 22.27 40.12
CA THR A 28 13.78 22.89 39.96
C THR A 28 14.83 21.88 40.40
N GLY A 29 15.57 21.34 39.45
CA GLY A 29 16.70 20.45 39.71
C GLY A 29 17.89 20.92 38.89
N GLU A 30 18.90 21.35 39.61
CA GLU A 30 20.21 21.78 39.13
C GLU A 30 20.90 20.71 38.31
N THR A 31 21.48 21.10 37.17
CA THR A 31 22.36 20.29 36.33
C THR A 31 23.72 20.15 36.97
N PRO A 32 24.22 18.93 37.19
CA PRO A 32 25.67 18.72 37.36
C PRO A 32 26.30 18.62 35.95
N THR A 33 27.15 19.52 35.66
CA THR A 33 28.12 19.42 34.57
C THR A 33 29.13 18.35 34.92
N GLU A 34 28.99 17.14 34.39
CA GLU A 34 30.06 16.16 34.29
C GLU A 34 30.69 16.29 32.89
N GLU A 35 31.94 16.76 32.91
CA GLU A 35 32.87 16.67 31.78
C GLU A 35 33.12 15.16 31.51
N MET A 36 32.52 14.63 30.47
CA MET A 36 32.88 13.31 29.94
C MET A 36 33.90 13.50 28.82
N GLU A 37 35.10 13.01 29.09
CA GLU A 37 36.22 12.87 28.19
C GLU A 37 35.81 12.24 26.86
N ALA A 38 36.28 12.85 25.76
CA ALA A 38 36.14 12.37 24.39
C ALA A 38 36.87 11.02 24.22
N GLY A 39 36.15 9.94 24.46
CA GLY A 39 36.55 8.60 24.04
C GLY A 39 36.37 8.45 22.55
N ASP A 40 37.46 8.29 21.85
CA ASP A 40 37.62 8.05 20.42
C ASP A 40 36.98 6.68 20.07
N ALA A 41 35.68 6.69 19.76
CA ALA A 41 34.98 5.55 19.19
C ALA A 41 34.70 5.85 17.71
N ASN A 42 35.78 5.72 16.92
CA ASN A 42 35.74 5.71 15.47
C ASN A 42 34.99 4.47 14.96
N HIS A 43 33.66 4.40 15.22
CA HIS A 43 32.79 3.41 14.64
C HIS A 43 32.52 3.84 13.19
N LYS A 44 33.43 3.44 12.29
CA LYS A 44 33.19 3.49 10.84
C LYS A 44 31.89 2.74 10.56
N VAL A 45 30.78 3.51 10.54
CA VAL A 45 29.60 3.09 9.80
C VAL A 45 30.04 3.02 8.34
N GLN A 46 30.38 1.81 7.89
CA GLN A 46 30.49 1.55 6.47
C GLN A 46 29.10 1.80 5.86
N SER A 47 28.88 3.03 5.41
CA SER A 47 27.83 3.30 4.44
C SER A 47 28.25 2.51 3.20
N SER A 48 27.69 1.31 3.05
CA SER A 48 27.70 0.62 1.79
C SER A 48 26.99 1.56 0.80
N LYS A 49 27.79 2.27 -0.01
CA LYS A 49 27.27 2.99 -1.16
C LYS A 49 26.64 1.93 -2.05
N PHE A 50 25.33 1.74 -1.90
CA PHE A 50 24.54 0.99 -2.88
C PHE A 50 24.72 1.72 -4.21
N ASN A 51 25.50 1.12 -5.10
CA ASN A 51 25.68 1.62 -6.44
C ASN A 51 24.39 1.34 -7.21
N VAL A 52 23.47 2.30 -7.23
CA VAL A 52 22.12 2.20 -7.82
C VAL A 52 22.16 2.02 -9.35
N GLN A 53 23.32 1.98 -9.96
CA GLN A 53 23.48 1.80 -11.41
C GLN A 53 23.65 0.34 -11.88
N SER A 54 23.65 -0.65 -11.00
CA SER A 54 23.53 -2.04 -11.48
C SER A 54 22.09 -2.24 -11.98
N LYS A 55 21.92 -2.49 -13.28
CA LYS A 55 20.71 -3.08 -13.83
C LYS A 55 20.38 -4.27 -12.93
N VAL A 56 19.39 -4.13 -12.08
CA VAL A 56 18.92 -5.22 -11.22
C VAL A 56 18.22 -6.18 -12.17
N ALA A 57 18.98 -7.09 -12.75
CA ALA A 57 18.43 -8.24 -13.43
C ALA A 57 17.53 -8.97 -12.43
N GLY A 58 16.37 -9.43 -12.84
CA GLY A 58 15.42 -10.12 -12.00
C GLY A 58 16.10 -11.23 -11.20
N GLN A 59 16.17 -11.07 -9.89
CA GLN A 59 16.87 -11.96 -8.97
C GLN A 59 15.89 -12.61 -8.00
N THR A 60 16.19 -13.82 -7.58
CA THR A 60 15.50 -14.44 -6.43
C THR A 60 16.48 -14.50 -5.27
N ILE A 61 16.13 -13.82 -4.18
CA ILE A 61 16.94 -13.76 -2.95
C ILE A 61 16.16 -14.50 -1.88
N VAL A 62 16.80 -15.51 -1.26
CA VAL A 62 16.21 -16.29 -0.17
C VAL A 62 17.00 -16.02 1.11
N MET A 63 16.29 -15.62 2.16
CA MET A 63 16.87 -15.37 3.48
C MET A 63 16.21 -16.28 4.52
N LEU A 64 17.01 -17.06 5.23
CA LEU A 64 16.54 -17.93 6.31
C LEU A 64 16.39 -17.09 7.61
N LYS A 65 15.20 -17.03 8.16
CA LYS A 65 14.85 -16.22 9.34
C LYS A 65 14.09 -16.98 10.42
N ASN A 66 13.92 -18.31 10.29
CA ASN A 66 13.15 -19.14 11.23
C ASN A 66 11.76 -18.56 11.52
N THR A 67 11.05 -18.11 10.52
CA THR A 67 9.69 -17.61 10.63
C THR A 67 8.69 -18.77 10.50
N HIS A 68 7.55 -18.69 11.20
CA HIS A 68 6.49 -19.71 11.07
C HIS A 68 5.88 -19.78 9.67
N GLN A 69 5.93 -18.68 8.93
CA GLN A 69 5.45 -18.56 7.56
C GLN A 69 6.53 -17.98 6.67
N ALA A 70 6.51 -18.35 5.40
CA ALA A 70 7.31 -17.68 4.39
C ALA A 70 6.64 -16.36 3.99
N HIS A 71 7.43 -15.28 3.99
CA HIS A 71 7.03 -13.97 3.51
C HIS A 71 7.69 -13.73 2.15
N VAL A 72 6.89 -13.47 1.14
CA VAL A 72 7.35 -13.29 -0.23
C VAL A 72 7.02 -11.90 -0.72
N MET A 73 8.02 -11.21 -1.27
CA MET A 73 7.86 -9.95 -1.97
C MET A 73 8.40 -10.08 -3.39
N ILE A 74 7.61 -9.69 -4.38
CA ILE A 74 8.00 -9.61 -5.79
C ILE A 74 7.88 -8.16 -6.19
N GLY A 75 8.94 -7.55 -6.71
CA GLY A 75 8.88 -6.14 -7.04
C GLY A 75 9.85 -5.72 -8.12
N THR A 76 9.66 -4.49 -8.59
CA THR A 76 10.53 -3.82 -9.56
C THR A 76 10.45 -2.31 -9.37
N GLN A 77 11.42 -1.61 -9.96
CA GLN A 77 11.35 -0.17 -10.13
C GLN A 77 10.17 0.17 -11.06
N ALA A 78 9.42 1.20 -10.68
CA ALA A 78 8.26 1.70 -11.41
C ALA A 78 8.42 3.20 -11.73
N TYR A 79 7.32 3.86 -12.02
CA TYR A 79 7.26 5.22 -12.52
C TYR A 79 7.25 6.26 -11.40
N ASP A 80 7.87 7.40 -11.64
CA ASP A 80 7.81 8.56 -10.76
C ASP A 80 6.45 9.28 -10.84
N VAL A 81 6.29 10.35 -10.04
CA VAL A 81 5.01 11.07 -9.93
C VAL A 81 4.61 11.85 -11.19
N ASN A 82 5.57 12.16 -12.07
CA ASN A 82 5.33 12.95 -13.28
C ASN A 82 5.15 12.08 -14.53
N ASP A 83 5.39 10.77 -14.43
CA ASP A 83 5.27 9.85 -15.56
C ASP A 83 3.80 9.54 -15.87
N ASP A 84 3.37 9.76 -17.11
CA ASP A 84 1.99 9.50 -17.55
C ASP A 84 1.56 8.04 -17.41
N ARG A 85 2.53 7.09 -17.44
CA ARG A 85 2.28 5.66 -17.27
C ARG A 85 1.91 5.29 -15.82
N ARG A 86 2.10 6.20 -14.88
CA ARG A 86 1.71 6.02 -13.47
C ARG A 86 0.22 5.74 -13.32
N MET A 87 -0.65 6.43 -14.07
CA MET A 87 -2.09 6.26 -13.94
C MET A 87 -2.58 4.90 -14.50
N PRO A 88 -2.13 4.42 -15.66
CA PRO A 88 -2.38 3.04 -16.09
C PRO A 88 -1.86 1.99 -15.08
N LEU A 89 -0.68 2.20 -14.48
CA LEU A 89 -0.15 1.32 -13.44
C LEU A 89 -1.04 1.35 -12.18
N TYR A 90 -1.55 2.51 -11.78
CA TYR A 90 -2.44 2.64 -10.63
C TYR A 90 -3.71 1.80 -10.80
N LEU A 91 -4.34 1.85 -11.98
CA LEU A 91 -5.51 1.04 -12.30
C LEU A 91 -5.16 -0.46 -12.35
N LEU A 92 -4.04 -0.82 -12.98
CA LEU A 92 -3.54 -2.20 -13.05
C LEU A 92 -3.26 -2.77 -11.65
N ASN A 93 -2.58 -2.01 -10.80
CA ASN A 93 -2.29 -2.36 -9.42
C ASN A 93 -3.56 -2.64 -8.61
N ASN A 94 -4.57 -1.78 -8.76
CA ASN A 94 -5.87 -1.95 -8.10
C ASN A 94 -6.57 -3.25 -8.55
N MET A 95 -6.52 -3.58 -9.84
CA MET A 95 -7.09 -4.83 -10.37
C MET A 95 -6.34 -6.07 -9.90
N LEU A 96 -5.01 -5.98 -9.72
CA LEU A 96 -4.17 -7.11 -9.30
C LEU A 96 -4.35 -7.45 -7.83
N GLY A 97 -4.10 -6.50 -6.95
CA GLY A 97 -4.05 -6.71 -5.51
C GLY A 97 -4.54 -5.52 -4.70
N GLY A 98 -5.47 -4.71 -5.25
CA GLY A 98 -6.13 -3.63 -4.52
C GLY A 98 -7.05 -4.15 -3.40
N PRO A 99 -7.68 -3.26 -2.63
CA PRO A 99 -8.42 -3.60 -1.41
C PRO A 99 -9.71 -4.40 -1.65
N GLY A 100 -10.11 -4.61 -2.90
CA GLY A 100 -11.31 -5.37 -3.23
C GLY A 100 -11.10 -6.89 -3.17
N MET A 101 -12.07 -7.63 -2.63
CA MET A 101 -12.04 -9.11 -2.61
C MET A 101 -11.99 -9.73 -4.02
N ASN A 102 -12.41 -8.99 -5.04
CA ASN A 102 -12.38 -9.38 -6.45
C ASN A 102 -11.02 -9.12 -7.13
N ALA A 103 -10.02 -8.65 -6.41
CA ALA A 103 -8.66 -8.49 -6.92
C ALA A 103 -8.10 -9.84 -7.40
N LYS A 104 -7.41 -9.83 -8.55
CA LYS A 104 -7.00 -11.07 -9.25
C LYS A 104 -6.13 -11.97 -8.42
N LEU A 105 -5.18 -11.39 -7.67
CA LEU A 105 -4.30 -12.15 -6.80
C LEU A 105 -5.05 -12.72 -5.59
N ASN A 106 -5.97 -11.94 -5.01
CA ASN A 106 -6.81 -12.43 -3.92
C ASN A 106 -7.66 -13.63 -4.35
N LEU A 107 -8.32 -13.53 -5.49
CA LEU A 107 -9.07 -14.65 -6.06
C LEU A 107 -8.18 -15.86 -6.33
N ALA A 108 -6.99 -15.64 -6.93
CA ALA A 108 -6.12 -16.74 -7.34
C ALA A 108 -5.44 -17.45 -6.18
N LEU A 109 -4.96 -16.72 -5.16
CA LEU A 109 -4.16 -17.29 -4.08
C LEU A 109 -5.00 -17.64 -2.85
N ARG A 110 -5.94 -16.76 -2.49
CA ARG A 110 -6.74 -16.91 -1.28
C ARG A 110 -8.04 -17.65 -1.55
N GLU A 111 -8.95 -17.07 -2.36
CA GLU A 111 -10.31 -17.56 -2.49
C GLU A 111 -10.40 -18.95 -3.16
N HIS A 112 -9.66 -19.14 -4.28
CA HIS A 112 -9.73 -20.39 -5.04
C HIS A 112 -8.79 -21.47 -4.50
N ASN A 113 -7.70 -21.11 -3.83
CA ASN A 113 -6.67 -22.06 -3.43
C ASN A 113 -6.36 -22.11 -1.93
N GLY A 114 -6.80 -21.14 -1.13
CA GLY A 114 -6.58 -21.10 0.32
C GLY A 114 -5.11 -21.09 0.75
N LEU A 115 -4.20 -20.57 -0.10
CA LEU A 115 -2.76 -20.64 0.13
C LEU A 115 -2.21 -19.50 0.97
N VAL A 116 -2.92 -18.38 1.01
CA VAL A 116 -2.48 -17.16 1.69
C VAL A 116 -3.63 -16.56 2.49
N TYR A 117 -3.31 -15.93 3.62
CA TYR A 117 -4.28 -15.15 4.37
C TYR A 117 -4.43 -13.75 3.76
N THR A 118 -3.31 -13.12 3.42
CA THR A 118 -3.27 -11.78 2.83
C THR A 118 -2.38 -11.80 1.60
N VAL A 119 -2.83 -11.13 0.55
CA VAL A 119 -2.04 -10.80 -0.64
C VAL A 119 -2.42 -9.41 -1.09
N GLU A 120 -1.42 -8.58 -1.31
CA GLU A 120 -1.60 -7.20 -1.74
C GLU A 120 -0.61 -6.81 -2.82
N SER A 121 -0.99 -5.86 -3.65
CA SER A 121 -0.12 -5.22 -4.61
C SER A 121 -0.09 -3.73 -4.32
N THR A 122 1.10 -3.20 -4.18
CA THR A 122 1.34 -1.80 -3.83
C THR A 122 2.19 -1.10 -4.88
N MET A 123 1.96 0.19 -5.04
CA MET A 123 2.83 1.05 -5.82
C MET A 123 3.09 2.34 -5.04
N VAL A 124 4.32 2.83 -5.12
CA VAL A 124 4.72 4.11 -4.56
C VAL A 124 5.45 4.88 -5.65
N ALA A 125 5.04 6.13 -5.87
CA ALA A 125 5.71 7.06 -6.79
C ALA A 125 6.39 8.16 -5.98
N TYR A 126 7.66 8.39 -6.26
CA TYR A 126 8.50 9.45 -5.69
C TYR A 126 8.74 10.53 -6.75
N GLY A 127 9.47 11.57 -6.38
CA GLY A 127 9.78 12.69 -7.28
C GLY A 127 10.68 12.31 -8.47
N ASP A 128 11.50 11.28 -8.32
CA ASP A 128 12.55 10.85 -9.26
C ASP A 128 12.47 9.37 -9.65
N THR A 129 11.62 8.58 -8.99
CA THR A 129 11.48 7.14 -9.23
C THR A 129 10.14 6.63 -8.71
N GLY A 130 9.91 5.33 -8.85
CA GLY A 130 8.79 4.63 -8.23
C GLY A 130 9.12 3.19 -7.94
N THR A 131 8.26 2.54 -7.16
CA THR A 131 8.33 1.11 -6.88
C THR A 131 6.96 0.47 -7.06
N TRP A 132 6.96 -0.75 -7.53
CA TRP A 132 5.79 -1.61 -7.56
C TRP A 132 6.15 -2.95 -6.95
N SER A 133 5.26 -3.50 -6.11
CA SER A 133 5.50 -4.79 -5.48
C SER A 133 4.21 -5.56 -5.18
N ILE A 134 4.32 -6.89 -5.12
CA ILE A 134 3.34 -7.81 -4.58
C ILE A 134 3.94 -8.39 -3.30
N TYR A 135 3.14 -8.45 -2.25
CA TYR A 135 3.48 -9.12 -0.99
C TYR A 135 2.44 -10.17 -0.65
N PHE A 136 2.89 -11.32 -0.14
CA PHE A 136 2.02 -12.33 0.47
C PHE A 136 2.78 -13.18 1.50
N GLY A 137 2.04 -13.71 2.48
CA GLY A 137 2.50 -14.72 3.43
C GLY A 137 1.85 -16.07 3.14
N CYS A 138 2.63 -17.15 3.13
CA CYS A 138 2.14 -18.50 2.92
C CYS A 138 2.98 -19.53 3.68
N ASP A 139 2.53 -20.79 3.71
CA ASP A 139 3.36 -21.88 4.22
C ASP A 139 4.59 -22.09 3.33
N GLU A 140 5.71 -22.49 3.94
CA GLU A 140 6.98 -22.62 3.22
C GLU A 140 6.88 -23.57 2.02
N HIS A 141 6.16 -24.67 2.16
CA HIS A 141 5.99 -25.67 1.08
C HIS A 141 5.13 -25.16 -0.08
N ASP A 142 4.31 -24.12 0.13
CA ASP A 142 3.44 -23.55 -0.89
C ASP A 142 4.05 -22.37 -1.67
N VAL A 143 5.21 -21.87 -1.25
CA VAL A 143 5.88 -20.72 -1.92
C VAL A 143 5.97 -20.91 -3.43
N LYS A 144 6.44 -22.08 -3.89
CA LYS A 144 6.57 -22.36 -5.34
C LYS A 144 5.23 -22.37 -6.07
N ARG A 145 4.16 -22.80 -5.40
CA ARG A 145 2.82 -22.83 -5.96
C ARG A 145 2.25 -21.41 -6.05
N CYS A 146 2.42 -20.62 -5.00
CA CYS A 146 2.02 -19.21 -4.98
C CYS A 146 2.72 -18.41 -6.08
N LEU A 147 4.05 -18.54 -6.21
CA LEU A 147 4.82 -17.86 -7.26
C LEU A 147 4.33 -18.21 -8.68
N ARG A 148 3.98 -19.48 -8.94
CA ARG A 148 3.41 -19.88 -10.24
C ARG A 148 2.04 -19.24 -10.49
N LEU A 149 1.18 -19.14 -9.47
CA LEU A 149 -0.14 -18.52 -9.60
C LEU A 149 0.00 -17.03 -9.82
N VAL A 150 0.85 -16.33 -9.06
CA VAL A 150 1.16 -14.92 -9.29
C VAL A 150 1.62 -14.71 -10.72
N ARG A 151 2.62 -15.47 -11.19
CA ARG A 151 3.12 -15.36 -12.56
C ARG A 151 2.03 -15.55 -13.60
N LYS A 152 1.14 -16.52 -13.41
CA LYS A 152 0.01 -16.77 -14.30
C LYS A 152 -0.94 -15.56 -14.40
N GLU A 153 -1.21 -14.87 -13.28
CA GLU A 153 -2.05 -13.67 -13.30
C GLU A 153 -1.34 -12.51 -13.99
N LEU A 154 -0.04 -12.30 -13.75
CA LEU A 154 0.75 -11.27 -14.44
C LEU A 154 0.81 -11.52 -15.95
N ASP A 155 1.03 -12.77 -16.38
CA ASP A 155 1.08 -13.15 -17.79
C ASP A 155 -0.23 -12.85 -18.53
N LYS A 156 -1.39 -12.98 -17.88
CA LYS A 156 -2.69 -12.64 -18.49
C LYS A 156 -2.77 -11.19 -18.93
N PHE A 157 -2.28 -10.25 -18.09
CA PHE A 157 -2.26 -8.83 -18.43
C PHE A 157 -1.24 -8.47 -19.52
N MET A 158 -0.14 -9.24 -19.60
CA MET A 158 0.86 -9.04 -20.65
C MET A 158 0.39 -9.55 -22.01
N GLN A 159 -0.29 -10.72 -22.03
CA GLN A 159 -0.65 -11.42 -23.26
C GLN A 159 -1.89 -10.88 -23.94
N LYS A 160 -2.85 -10.40 -23.18
CA LYS A 160 -4.16 -9.98 -23.72
C LYS A 160 -4.61 -8.65 -23.12
N PRO A 161 -5.00 -7.69 -23.95
CA PRO A 161 -5.59 -6.44 -23.47
C PRO A 161 -6.93 -6.72 -22.78
N LEU A 162 -7.30 -5.84 -21.86
CA LEU A 162 -8.61 -5.89 -21.21
C LEU A 162 -9.73 -5.69 -22.23
N SER A 163 -10.83 -6.40 -22.06
CA SER A 163 -12.06 -6.08 -22.80
C SER A 163 -12.66 -4.76 -22.29
N ASP A 164 -13.47 -4.10 -23.13
CA ASP A 164 -14.14 -2.85 -22.75
C ASP A 164 -14.99 -3.00 -21.47
N ALA A 165 -15.65 -4.13 -21.31
CA ALA A 165 -16.42 -4.42 -20.11
C ALA A 165 -15.54 -4.50 -18.85
N GLN A 166 -14.37 -5.15 -18.96
CA GLN A 166 -13.41 -5.26 -17.85
C GLN A 166 -12.80 -3.90 -17.50
N LEU A 167 -12.40 -3.13 -18.50
CA LEU A 167 -11.86 -1.78 -18.33
C LEU A 167 -12.89 -0.85 -17.67
N LYS A 168 -14.13 -0.86 -18.15
CA LYS A 168 -15.23 -0.05 -17.60
C LYS A 168 -15.51 -0.41 -16.15
N ALA A 169 -15.54 -1.71 -15.81
CA ALA A 169 -15.75 -2.19 -14.45
C ALA A 169 -14.60 -1.75 -13.52
N ALA A 170 -13.35 -1.87 -13.96
CA ALA A 170 -12.17 -1.45 -13.20
C ALA A 170 -12.17 0.06 -12.93
N LYS A 171 -12.46 0.89 -13.95
CA LYS A 171 -12.59 2.34 -13.79
C LYS A 171 -13.70 2.73 -12.81
N LYS A 172 -14.86 2.08 -12.90
CA LYS A 172 -15.97 2.33 -11.97
C LYS A 172 -15.59 1.98 -10.54
N GLN A 173 -14.91 0.85 -10.33
CA GLN A 173 -14.47 0.40 -9.01
C GLN A 173 -13.48 1.38 -8.38
N ILE A 174 -12.42 1.78 -9.10
CA ILE A 174 -11.40 2.67 -8.56
C ILE A 174 -11.95 4.07 -8.28
N LYS A 175 -12.85 4.59 -9.13
CA LYS A 175 -13.55 5.86 -8.86
C LYS A 175 -14.38 5.80 -7.58
N GLY A 176 -15.10 4.70 -7.35
CA GLY A 176 -15.82 4.50 -6.09
C GLY A 176 -14.90 4.46 -4.89
N GLN A 177 -13.74 3.81 -4.98
CA GLN A 177 -12.74 3.77 -3.91
C GLN A 177 -12.13 5.15 -3.63
N ILE A 178 -11.83 5.93 -4.68
CA ILE A 178 -11.36 7.32 -4.55
C ILE A 178 -12.41 8.17 -3.83
N GLY A 179 -13.68 8.06 -4.20
CA GLY A 179 -14.78 8.79 -3.54
C GLY A 179 -14.84 8.47 -2.04
N VAL A 180 -14.87 7.19 -1.69
CA VAL A 180 -14.87 6.76 -0.27
C VAL A 180 -13.62 7.24 0.48
N ALA A 181 -12.45 7.21 -0.14
CA ALA A 181 -11.22 7.70 0.48
C ALA A 181 -11.26 9.22 0.72
N CYS A 182 -11.92 9.99 -0.15
CA CYS A 182 -12.07 11.44 -0.01
C CYS A 182 -13.07 11.84 1.10
N ASP A 183 -14.00 10.94 1.48
CA ASP A 183 -14.93 11.18 2.60
C ASP A 183 -14.19 11.20 3.95
N ASN A 184 -13.04 10.54 4.06
CA ASN A 184 -12.16 10.67 5.21
C ASN A 184 -11.38 11.99 5.13
N ARG A 185 -11.93 13.05 5.72
CA ARG A 185 -11.40 14.42 5.62
C ARG A 185 -10.01 14.58 6.22
N GLU A 186 -9.68 13.85 7.28
CA GLU A 186 -8.37 13.89 7.92
C GLU A 186 -7.29 13.34 6.98
N ASN A 187 -7.48 12.14 6.44
CA ASN A 187 -6.56 11.55 5.49
C ASN A 187 -6.45 12.39 4.21
N PHE A 188 -7.58 12.94 3.75
CA PHE A 188 -7.58 13.84 2.59
C PHE A 188 -6.74 15.09 2.83
N ALA A 189 -6.87 15.73 4.00
CA ALA A 189 -6.10 16.93 4.37
C ALA A 189 -4.59 16.63 4.46
N LEU A 190 -4.21 15.49 5.07
CA LEU A 190 -2.81 15.06 5.14
C LEU A 190 -2.21 14.78 3.76
N ASP A 191 -2.95 14.09 2.90
CA ASP A 191 -2.52 13.80 1.53
C ASP A 191 -2.42 15.06 0.68
N PHE A 192 -3.36 16.00 0.85
CA PHE A 192 -3.31 17.30 0.21
C PHE A 192 -2.06 18.08 0.64
N GLY A 193 -1.83 18.18 1.96
CA GLY A 193 -0.68 18.86 2.51
C GLY A 193 0.65 18.28 2.02
N LYS A 194 0.77 16.94 1.97
CA LYS A 194 1.95 16.28 1.42
C LYS A 194 2.15 16.60 -0.06
N SER A 195 1.10 16.51 -0.87
CA SER A 195 1.18 16.77 -2.31
C SER A 195 1.56 18.23 -2.58
N PHE A 196 0.99 19.16 -1.83
CA PHE A 196 1.31 20.58 -1.95
C PHE A 196 2.73 20.91 -1.54
N LEU A 197 3.20 20.38 -0.40
CA LEU A 197 4.56 20.62 0.12
C LEU A 197 5.65 20.02 -0.79
N HIS A 198 5.41 18.83 -1.33
CA HIS A 198 6.43 18.15 -2.13
C HIS A 198 6.43 18.55 -3.60
N TYR A 199 5.26 18.86 -4.15
CA TYR A 199 5.11 19.01 -5.60
C TYR A 199 4.41 20.32 -6.01
N GLY A 200 3.89 21.11 -5.07
CA GLY A 200 3.07 22.30 -5.37
C GLY A 200 1.70 21.96 -5.98
N TRP A 201 1.24 20.72 -5.86
CA TRP A 201 -0.01 20.28 -6.48
C TRP A 201 -1.20 20.43 -5.54
N GLU A 202 -2.26 21.00 -6.07
CA GLU A 202 -3.57 20.91 -5.44
C GLU A 202 -4.22 19.56 -5.80
N LYS A 203 -4.69 18.85 -4.77
CA LYS A 203 -5.40 17.58 -4.96
C LYS A 203 -6.79 17.87 -5.52
N ASN A 204 -6.97 17.69 -6.82
CA ASN A 204 -8.26 17.84 -7.51
C ASN A 204 -8.81 16.45 -7.86
N VAL A 205 -9.95 16.10 -7.24
CA VAL A 205 -10.59 14.79 -7.41
C VAL A 205 -11.21 14.63 -8.78
N ASP A 206 -11.78 15.71 -9.34
CA ASP A 206 -12.39 15.68 -10.68
C ASP A 206 -11.34 15.41 -11.74
N ARG A 207 -10.18 16.07 -11.65
CA ARG A 207 -9.05 15.82 -12.53
C ARG A 207 -8.54 14.37 -12.41
N LEU A 208 -8.54 13.80 -11.19
CA LEU A 208 -8.17 12.39 -11.01
C LEU A 208 -9.18 11.46 -11.68
N TYR A 209 -10.47 11.77 -11.63
CA TYR A 209 -11.50 11.02 -12.34
C TYR A 209 -11.34 11.10 -13.85
N GLU A 210 -11.03 12.27 -14.39
CA GLU A 210 -10.72 12.46 -15.82
C GLU A 210 -9.53 11.60 -16.25
N GLN A 211 -8.42 11.65 -15.49
CA GLN A 211 -7.24 10.82 -15.75
C GLN A 211 -7.57 9.32 -15.75
N VAL A 212 -8.44 8.86 -14.84
CA VAL A 212 -8.89 7.46 -14.83
C VAL A 212 -9.72 7.16 -16.09
N ASP A 213 -10.55 8.10 -16.56
CA ASP A 213 -11.38 7.90 -17.75
C ASP A 213 -10.57 7.84 -19.06
N GLU A 214 -9.44 8.51 -19.11
CA GLU A 214 -8.53 8.52 -20.26
C GLU A 214 -7.72 7.23 -20.40
N ILE A 215 -7.60 6.40 -19.36
CA ILE A 215 -6.82 5.16 -19.42
C ILE A 215 -7.41 4.20 -20.46
N THR A 216 -6.56 3.65 -21.31
CA THR A 216 -6.92 2.67 -22.33
C THR A 216 -6.43 1.26 -21.98
N ALA A 217 -7.06 0.24 -22.54
CA ALA A 217 -6.63 -1.15 -22.37
C ALA A 217 -5.21 -1.39 -22.92
N ALA A 218 -4.85 -0.69 -23.99
CA ALA A 218 -3.52 -0.77 -24.59
C ALA A 218 -2.42 -0.21 -23.67
N GLN A 219 -2.68 0.92 -22.99
CA GLN A 219 -1.75 1.48 -22.01
C GLN A 219 -1.54 0.55 -20.84
N ILE A 220 -2.59 -0.08 -20.31
CA ILE A 220 -2.49 -1.07 -19.22
C ILE A 220 -1.65 -2.27 -19.66
N GLN A 221 -1.88 -2.78 -20.88
CA GLN A 221 -1.10 -3.89 -21.40
C GLN A 221 0.37 -3.52 -21.61
N ALA A 222 0.67 -2.34 -22.16
CA ALA A 222 2.03 -1.87 -22.35
C ALA A 222 2.80 -1.75 -21.02
N VAL A 223 2.17 -1.19 -19.99
CA VAL A 223 2.71 -1.12 -18.63
C VAL A 223 2.94 -2.52 -18.05
N ALA A 224 1.99 -3.44 -18.24
CA ALA A 224 2.15 -4.81 -17.77
C ALA A 224 3.33 -5.52 -18.49
N GLN A 225 3.47 -5.35 -19.80
CA GLN A 225 4.58 -5.91 -20.57
C GLN A 225 5.94 -5.36 -20.14
N GLU A 226 5.99 -4.06 -19.82
CA GLU A 226 7.22 -3.43 -19.36
C GLU A 226 7.62 -3.87 -17.96
N LEU A 227 6.70 -3.79 -16.97
CA LEU A 227 7.03 -4.00 -15.56
C LEU A 227 7.06 -5.47 -15.16
N PHE A 228 6.25 -6.33 -15.79
CA PHE A 228 6.14 -7.74 -15.40
C PHE A 228 7.08 -8.66 -16.18
N ASP A 229 8.01 -8.11 -16.95
CA ASP A 229 9.09 -8.92 -17.55
C ASP A 229 9.86 -9.65 -16.45
N LYS A 230 10.07 -10.97 -16.63
CA LYS A 230 10.78 -11.83 -15.68
C LYS A 230 12.18 -11.32 -15.35
N ASN A 231 12.83 -10.68 -16.32
CA ASN A 231 14.18 -10.14 -16.14
C ASN A 231 14.22 -8.84 -15.32
N ARG A 232 13.07 -8.22 -15.07
CA ARG A 232 12.96 -7.00 -14.24
C ARG A 232 12.51 -7.30 -12.81
N LEU A 233 11.74 -8.38 -12.61
CA LEU A 233 11.16 -8.71 -11.32
C LEU A 233 12.19 -9.33 -10.37
N THR A 234 12.40 -8.70 -9.24
CA THR A 234 13.15 -9.26 -8.11
C THR A 234 12.20 -9.94 -7.15
N THR A 235 12.53 -11.16 -6.72
CA THR A 235 11.75 -11.90 -5.73
C THR A 235 12.57 -12.05 -4.45
N LEU A 236 12.01 -11.61 -3.33
CA LEU A 236 12.59 -11.76 -2.00
C LEU A 236 11.74 -12.75 -1.19
N ILE A 237 12.37 -13.75 -0.59
CA ILE A 237 11.72 -14.79 0.20
C ILE A 237 12.39 -14.86 1.56
N PHE A 238 11.64 -14.58 2.60
CA PHE A 238 12.03 -14.84 3.99
C PHE A 238 11.33 -16.12 4.46
N LYS A 239 12.08 -17.07 5.02
CA LYS A 239 11.56 -18.34 5.53
C LYS A 239 12.42 -18.92 6.65
#